data_488062988ee5d6cd45a79feb73ebcfeb
#
_entry.id   488062988ee5d6cd45a79feb73ebcfeb
#
_cell.length_a   1.000
_cell.length_b   1.000
_cell.length_c   1.000
_cell.angle_alpha   90.00
_cell.angle_beta   90.00
_cell.angle_gamma   90.00
#
_symmetry.space_group_name_H-M   'P 1'
#
loop_
_entity.id
_entity.type
_entity.pdbx_description
1 polymer ?
#
loop_
_entity_poly.entity_id
_entity_poly.type
_entity_poly.pdbx_seq_one_letter_code
_entity_poly.pdbx_strand_id
1 'polypeptide(L)'
;MPKLHGLVRRSRWVSYAFATVSLAVLMASMQAGAGKVRHHVTKAVVSPDGTVIKAPTSAEITTAEGAWTFGATPNSKGDYPLLLNGSAANGGLAVSLQLTNGNLYAFANADGKYWCRFNSAWINVGSSPPVQGIVATKVTVHPKGGIPDNSPPGTIVASVTVTMSPPRTPFSRALVSSDPMFTFRGMDVVLARALTKADDGLHKTRITAVC
;
A
#
# COMPACT_ATOMS: atom_id res chain seq x y z
N MET A 1 33.05 -9.30 -49.05
CA MET A 1 33.27 -9.17 -47.59
C MET A 1 32.85 -7.76 -47.16
N PRO A 2 31.71 -7.57 -46.57
CA PRO A 2 31.33 -6.28 -46.02
C PRO A 2 31.73 -6.16 -44.55
N LYS A 3 32.38 -5.05 -44.20
CA LYS A 3 32.80 -4.70 -42.82
C LYS A 3 31.60 -4.23 -42.04
N LEU A 4 31.27 -4.91 -40.94
CA LEU A 4 30.31 -4.43 -39.91
C LEU A 4 31.00 -3.35 -39.06
N HIS A 5 30.47 -2.12 -39.13
CA HIS A 5 30.83 -1.06 -38.22
C HIS A 5 29.87 -1.14 -37.03
N GLY A 6 30.40 -1.52 -35.87
CA GLY A 6 29.65 -1.49 -34.60
C GLY A 6 29.42 -0.07 -34.13
N LEU A 7 28.16 0.34 -34.07
CA LEU A 7 27.74 1.58 -33.40
C LEU A 7 27.64 1.30 -31.90
N VAL A 8 28.63 1.77 -31.15
CA VAL A 8 28.54 1.86 -29.68
C VAL A 8 27.64 3.07 -29.34
N ARG A 9 26.41 2.83 -28.99
CA ARG A 9 25.54 3.87 -28.45
C ARG A 9 25.91 4.15 -26.99
N ARG A 10 26.44 5.33 -26.72
CA ARG A 10 26.67 5.87 -25.39
C ARG A 10 25.33 6.18 -24.73
N SER A 11 25.01 5.49 -23.64
CA SER A 11 23.89 5.81 -22.77
C SER A 11 24.12 7.16 -22.07
N ARG A 12 23.25 8.12 -22.31
CA ARG A 12 23.23 9.38 -21.53
C ARG A 12 22.48 9.12 -20.22
N TRP A 13 23.18 9.29 -19.13
CA TRP A 13 22.61 9.31 -17.80
C TRP A 13 21.81 10.62 -17.62
N VAL A 14 20.52 10.52 -17.38
CA VAL A 14 19.69 11.64 -16.96
C VAL A 14 19.56 11.54 -15.45
N SER A 15 20.31 12.41 -14.75
CA SER A 15 20.18 12.58 -13.30
C SER A 15 19.04 13.56 -13.02
N TYR A 16 17.98 13.11 -12.37
CA TYR A 16 16.95 14.00 -11.85
C TYR A 16 17.35 14.47 -10.45
N ALA A 17 17.64 15.76 -10.34
CA ALA A 17 17.80 16.44 -9.07
C ALA A 17 16.39 16.74 -8.50
N PHE A 18 16.12 16.29 -7.28
CA PHE A 18 14.92 16.68 -6.56
C PHE A 18 15.10 18.08 -5.99
N ALA A 19 14.34 19.03 -6.52
CA ALA A 19 14.22 20.37 -5.94
C ALA A 19 13.16 20.31 -4.83
N THR A 20 13.58 20.46 -3.60
CA THR A 20 12.70 20.70 -2.46
C THR A 20 12.26 22.16 -2.47
N VAL A 21 10.98 22.39 -2.76
CA VAL A 21 10.37 23.73 -2.64
C VAL A 21 9.96 23.92 -1.18
N SER A 22 10.74 24.72 -0.45
CA SER A 22 10.37 25.21 0.89
C SER A 22 9.45 26.43 0.72
N LEU A 23 8.16 26.26 1.01
CA LEU A 23 7.20 27.37 1.08
C LEU A 23 7.29 28.01 2.47
N ALA A 24 8.04 29.09 2.61
CA ALA A 24 8.04 29.91 3.81
C ALA A 24 6.80 30.83 3.79
N VAL A 25 5.79 30.53 4.59
CA VAL A 25 4.67 31.43 4.82
C VAL A 25 5.06 32.41 5.92
N LEU A 26 5.26 33.67 5.54
CA LEU A 26 5.50 34.78 6.43
C LEU A 26 4.14 35.19 7.03
N MET A 27 3.84 34.80 8.28
CA MET A 27 2.70 35.31 9.02
C MET A 27 3.17 36.49 9.91
N ALA A 28 2.65 37.66 9.61
CA ALA A 28 2.84 38.83 10.45
C ALA A 28 2.18 38.65 11.82
N SER A 29 2.96 38.89 12.85
CA SER A 29 2.56 38.81 14.25
C SER A 29 1.61 39.94 14.64
N MET A 30 0.36 39.61 15.02
CA MET A 30 -0.42 40.44 15.95
C MET A 30 -0.25 39.83 17.34
N GLN A 31 0.53 40.52 18.17
CA GLN A 31 0.64 40.23 19.59
C GLN A 31 -0.60 40.79 20.31
N ALA A 32 -1.56 39.91 20.63
CA ALA A 32 -2.47 40.10 21.71
C ALA A 32 -2.12 39.10 22.80
N GLY A 33 -1.85 39.59 24.02
CA GLY A 33 -1.45 38.79 25.17
C GLY A 33 -2.51 37.74 25.51
N ALA A 34 -2.23 36.49 25.24
CA ALA A 34 -3.01 35.37 25.71
C ALA A 34 -2.03 34.38 26.38
N GLY A 35 -2.37 34.03 27.60
CA GLY A 35 -1.61 33.09 28.41
C GLY A 35 -1.26 31.82 27.62
N LYS A 36 -0.05 31.31 27.77
CA LYS A 36 0.42 30.06 27.18
C LYS A 36 -0.49 28.91 27.65
N VAL A 37 -1.57 28.64 26.93
CA VAL A 37 -2.26 27.36 27.02
C VAL A 37 -1.31 26.33 26.43
N ARG A 38 -0.61 25.59 27.29
CA ARG A 38 0.12 24.39 26.85
C ARG A 38 -0.94 23.37 26.42
N HIS A 39 -1.23 23.30 25.14
CA HIS A 39 -1.93 22.14 24.58
C HIS A 39 -1.03 20.92 24.81
N HIS A 40 -1.31 20.17 25.86
CA HIS A 40 -0.85 18.79 25.94
C HIS A 40 -1.51 18.04 24.77
N VAL A 41 -0.79 17.90 23.68
CA VAL A 41 -1.15 16.95 22.64
C VAL A 41 -0.95 15.55 23.26
N THR A 42 -1.99 15.03 23.85
CA THR A 42 -2.02 13.63 24.29
C THR A 42 -1.90 12.78 23.02
N LYS A 43 -0.71 12.18 22.82
CA LYS A 43 -0.52 11.24 21.74
C LYS A 43 -1.55 10.12 21.91
N ALA A 44 -2.42 9.96 20.92
CA ALA A 44 -3.42 8.89 20.96
C ALA A 44 -2.71 7.55 21.17
N VAL A 45 -3.17 6.79 22.16
CA VAL A 45 -2.60 5.47 22.45
C VAL A 45 -3.11 4.51 21.37
N VAL A 46 -2.17 3.98 20.60
CA VAL A 46 -2.47 2.98 19.56
C VAL A 46 -3.00 1.71 20.23
N SER A 47 -4.05 1.11 19.66
CA SER A 47 -4.60 -0.15 20.14
C SER A 47 -3.57 -1.27 20.13
N PRO A 48 -3.60 -2.20 21.10
CA PRO A 48 -2.69 -3.34 21.10
C PRO A 48 -2.85 -4.21 19.85
N ASP A 49 -1.75 -4.83 19.43
CA ASP A 49 -1.76 -5.86 18.40
C ASP A 49 -2.68 -7.04 18.83
N GLY A 50 -3.43 -7.59 17.91
CA GLY A 50 -4.45 -8.61 18.19
C GLY A 50 -5.83 -8.02 18.54
N THR A 51 -5.99 -6.69 18.66
CA THR A 51 -7.30 -6.09 18.87
C THR A 51 -8.22 -6.40 17.70
N VAL A 52 -9.43 -6.90 17.99
CA VAL A 52 -10.48 -7.18 17.01
C VAL A 52 -11.78 -6.54 17.46
N ILE A 53 -12.45 -5.83 16.56
CA ILE A 53 -13.81 -5.33 16.75
C ILE A 53 -14.71 -5.84 15.63
N LYS A 54 -15.98 -6.09 15.96
CA LYS A 54 -17.00 -6.59 15.02
C LYS A 54 -18.21 -5.69 15.01
N ALA A 55 -18.72 -5.37 13.83
CA ALA A 55 -19.96 -4.61 13.68
C ALA A 55 -21.20 -5.46 14.03
N PRO A 56 -22.29 -4.84 14.58
CA PRO A 56 -22.34 -3.45 15.03
C PRO A 56 -21.67 -3.25 16.40
N THR A 57 -20.86 -2.22 16.55
CA THR A 57 -20.25 -1.86 17.83
C THR A 57 -19.87 -0.37 17.85
N SER A 58 -19.82 0.21 19.05
CA SER A 58 -19.22 1.53 19.29
C SER A 58 -17.73 1.46 19.66
N ALA A 59 -17.16 0.25 19.77
CA ALA A 59 -15.73 0.08 20.01
C ALA A 59 -14.90 0.60 18.82
N GLU A 60 -13.66 1.02 19.11
CA GLU A 60 -12.76 1.55 18.12
C GLU A 60 -11.40 0.84 18.13
N ILE A 61 -10.72 0.87 17.00
CA ILE A 61 -9.28 0.55 16.88
C ILE A 61 -8.54 1.84 16.58
N THR A 62 -7.61 2.23 17.44
CA THR A 62 -6.73 3.38 17.23
C THR A 62 -5.44 2.93 16.56
N THR A 63 -5.09 3.57 15.44
CA THR A 63 -3.84 3.39 14.71
C THR A 63 -3.08 4.71 14.64
N ALA A 64 -1.92 4.72 13.99
CA ALA A 64 -1.19 5.97 13.71
C ALA A 64 -1.99 6.94 12.80
N GLU A 65 -2.93 6.44 11.98
CA GLU A 65 -3.81 7.27 11.14
C GLU A 65 -4.96 7.90 11.95
N GLY A 66 -5.35 7.31 13.08
CA GLY A 66 -6.44 7.76 13.93
C GLY A 66 -7.34 6.62 14.44
N ALA A 67 -8.54 6.99 14.90
CA ALA A 67 -9.53 6.07 15.44
C ALA A 67 -10.42 5.51 14.32
N TRP A 68 -10.53 4.20 14.26
CA TRP A 68 -11.32 3.44 13.29
C TRP A 68 -12.58 2.87 13.95
N THR A 69 -13.73 3.15 13.35
CA THR A 69 -15.04 2.69 13.81
C THR A 69 -15.90 2.23 12.63
N PHE A 70 -17.09 1.71 12.94
CA PHE A 70 -18.09 1.39 11.93
C PHE A 70 -19.15 2.48 11.85
N GLY A 71 -19.67 2.74 10.64
CA GLY A 71 -20.87 3.56 10.44
C GLY A 71 -22.13 2.85 10.94
N ALA A 72 -23.22 3.60 11.04
CA ALA A 72 -24.45 3.11 11.68
C ALA A 72 -25.23 2.08 10.84
N THR A 73 -25.21 2.20 9.50
CA THR A 73 -26.08 1.43 8.61
C THR A 73 -25.27 0.51 7.69
N PRO A 74 -25.52 -0.80 7.69
CA PRO A 74 -24.87 -1.72 6.77
C PRO A 74 -25.44 -1.61 5.35
N ASN A 75 -24.67 -2.08 4.38
CA ASN A 75 -25.15 -2.29 3.01
C ASN A 75 -26.01 -3.56 2.91
N SER A 76 -26.50 -3.87 1.71
CA SER A 76 -27.33 -5.06 1.43
C SER A 76 -26.62 -6.41 1.66
N LYS A 77 -25.31 -6.42 1.84
CA LYS A 77 -24.48 -7.61 2.16
C LYS A 77 -24.14 -7.71 3.64
N GLY A 78 -24.59 -6.75 4.45
CA GLY A 78 -24.33 -6.69 5.88
C GLY A 78 -22.99 -6.03 6.25
N ASP A 79 -22.25 -5.46 5.30
CA ASP A 79 -21.01 -4.75 5.56
C ASP A 79 -21.30 -3.30 5.95
N TYR A 80 -20.62 -2.82 6.98
CA TYR A 80 -20.73 -1.49 7.52
C TYR A 80 -19.67 -0.55 6.92
N PRO A 81 -19.99 0.72 6.65
CA PRO A 81 -18.99 1.70 6.26
C PRO A 81 -17.90 1.82 7.33
N LEU A 82 -16.65 1.87 6.91
CA LEU A 82 -15.52 2.14 7.78
C LEU A 82 -15.31 3.64 7.92
N LEU A 83 -15.16 4.09 9.15
CA LEU A 83 -14.93 5.49 9.49
C LEU A 83 -13.53 5.64 10.10
N LEU A 84 -12.82 6.67 9.67
CA LEU A 84 -11.57 7.14 10.26
C LEU A 84 -11.84 8.50 10.89
N ASN A 85 -11.66 8.62 12.21
CA ASN A 85 -11.98 9.84 12.97
C ASN A 85 -13.41 10.35 12.68
N GLY A 86 -14.38 9.43 12.57
CA GLY A 86 -15.79 9.73 12.30
C GLY A 86 -16.15 10.04 10.85
N SER A 87 -15.18 10.09 9.93
CA SER A 87 -15.40 10.36 8.51
C SER A 87 -15.21 9.10 7.66
N ALA A 88 -15.94 8.98 6.53
CA ALA A 88 -15.86 7.84 5.65
C ALA A 88 -14.41 7.61 5.14
N ALA A 89 -13.94 6.38 5.26
CA ALA A 89 -12.56 5.99 4.95
C ALA A 89 -12.44 5.36 3.54
N ASN A 90 -12.44 6.19 2.50
CA ASN A 90 -12.20 5.79 1.10
C ASN A 90 -12.99 4.56 0.63
N GLY A 91 -14.31 4.53 0.94
CA GLY A 91 -15.21 3.46 0.50
C GLY A 91 -15.02 2.11 1.18
N GLY A 92 -14.24 2.03 2.27
CA GLY A 92 -14.09 0.79 3.04
C GLY A 92 -15.41 0.31 3.62
N LEU A 93 -15.71 -0.98 3.42
CA LEU A 93 -16.89 -1.68 3.93
C LEU A 93 -16.44 -2.98 4.60
N ALA A 94 -16.92 -3.28 5.81
CA ALA A 94 -16.53 -4.49 6.51
C ALA A 94 -17.52 -4.87 7.63
N VAL A 95 -17.40 -6.10 8.13
CA VAL A 95 -18.06 -6.59 9.35
C VAL A 95 -17.10 -6.74 10.52
N SER A 96 -15.80 -6.75 10.28
CA SER A 96 -14.81 -6.75 11.35
C SER A 96 -13.57 -5.94 10.97
N LEU A 97 -12.93 -5.38 11.99
CA LEU A 97 -11.61 -4.78 11.92
C LEU A 97 -10.68 -5.52 12.88
N GLN A 98 -9.44 -5.72 12.46
CA GLN A 98 -8.41 -6.38 13.24
C GLN A 98 -7.08 -5.65 13.09
N LEU A 99 -6.40 -5.39 14.20
CA LEU A 99 -5.01 -4.91 14.20
C LEU A 99 -4.07 -6.10 14.36
N THR A 100 -3.18 -6.31 13.41
CA THR A 100 -2.25 -7.45 13.40
C THR A 100 -0.90 -7.03 12.83
N ASN A 101 0.17 -7.26 13.58
CA ASN A 101 1.54 -6.83 13.24
C ASN A 101 1.62 -5.33 12.89
N GLY A 102 0.89 -4.49 13.62
CA GLY A 102 0.82 -3.04 13.39
C GLY A 102 0.00 -2.62 12.17
N ASN A 103 -0.60 -3.55 11.43
CA ASN A 103 -1.42 -3.28 10.25
C ASN A 103 -2.91 -3.47 10.55
N LEU A 104 -3.74 -2.58 10.00
CA LEU A 104 -5.19 -2.67 10.11
C LEU A 104 -5.76 -3.51 8.96
N TYR A 105 -6.54 -4.52 9.33
CA TYR A 105 -7.28 -5.38 8.38
C TYR A 105 -8.77 -5.22 8.57
N ALA A 106 -9.49 -5.26 7.46
CA ALA A 106 -10.95 -5.28 7.40
C ALA A 106 -11.41 -6.57 6.73
N PHE A 107 -12.41 -7.25 7.28
CA PHE A 107 -13.06 -8.39 6.64
C PHE A 107 -14.43 -7.99 6.11
N ALA A 108 -14.66 -8.19 4.81
CA ALA A 108 -15.92 -7.89 4.15
C ALA A 108 -16.70 -9.17 3.83
N ASN A 109 -18.00 -9.19 4.19
CA ASN A 109 -18.89 -10.31 3.84
C ASN A 109 -19.18 -10.35 2.34
N ALA A 110 -19.22 -9.19 1.68
CA ALA A 110 -19.59 -9.07 0.27
C ALA A 110 -18.75 -9.95 -0.65
N ASP A 111 -17.47 -10.14 -0.34
CA ASP A 111 -16.54 -10.94 -1.14
C ASP A 111 -15.81 -12.04 -0.34
N GLY A 112 -16.03 -12.12 0.97
CA GLY A 112 -15.39 -13.11 1.86
C GLY A 112 -13.88 -12.90 2.01
N LYS A 113 -13.39 -11.67 1.88
CA LYS A 113 -11.96 -11.35 1.84
C LYS A 113 -11.53 -10.41 2.93
N TYR A 114 -10.24 -10.50 3.26
CA TYR A 114 -9.54 -9.52 4.06
C TYR A 114 -8.92 -8.45 3.19
N TRP A 115 -9.02 -7.21 3.66
CA TRP A 115 -8.48 -6.01 3.04
C TRP A 115 -7.57 -5.34 4.05
N CYS A 116 -6.37 -4.98 3.66
CA CYS A 116 -5.42 -4.31 4.52
C CYS A 116 -5.32 -2.82 4.19
N ARG A 117 -5.23 -1.99 5.22
CA ARG A 117 -5.03 -0.56 5.08
C ARG A 117 -3.56 -0.24 4.82
N PHE A 118 -3.25 0.31 3.64
CA PHE A 118 -1.91 0.72 3.26
C PHE A 118 -1.94 1.99 2.42
N ASN A 119 -1.16 3.02 2.81
CA ASN A 119 -1.08 4.32 2.13
C ASN A 119 -2.46 4.90 1.78
N SER A 120 -3.36 4.93 2.76
CA SER A 120 -4.73 5.44 2.63
C SER A 120 -5.61 4.67 1.63
N ALA A 121 -5.20 3.49 1.17
CA ALA A 121 -5.97 2.58 0.31
C ALA A 121 -6.30 1.26 1.03
N TRP A 122 -7.31 0.54 0.53
CA TRP A 122 -7.63 -0.82 0.94
C TRP A 122 -7.10 -1.79 -0.11
N ILE A 123 -6.24 -2.72 0.30
CA ILE A 123 -5.59 -3.69 -0.56
C ILE A 123 -6.10 -5.08 -0.21
N ASN A 124 -6.62 -5.80 -1.22
CA ASN A 124 -7.08 -7.18 -1.05
C ASN A 124 -5.90 -8.10 -0.72
N VAL A 125 -6.01 -8.82 0.40
CA VAL A 125 -4.99 -9.77 0.86
C VAL A 125 -5.48 -11.23 0.88
N GLY A 126 -6.63 -11.50 0.27
CA GLY A 126 -7.20 -12.85 0.16
C GLY A 126 -8.22 -13.18 1.23
N SER A 127 -8.63 -14.46 1.28
CA SER A 127 -9.67 -14.95 2.19
C SER A 127 -9.14 -15.52 3.51
N SER A 128 -7.83 -15.68 3.63
CA SER A 128 -7.23 -16.18 4.87
C SER A 128 -7.07 -15.05 5.90
N PRO A 129 -7.45 -15.27 7.17
CA PRO A 129 -7.28 -14.27 8.21
C PRO A 129 -5.81 -13.91 8.42
N PRO A 130 -5.50 -12.64 8.76
CA PRO A 130 -4.16 -12.23 9.11
C PRO A 130 -3.70 -12.96 10.38
N VAL A 131 -2.43 -13.37 10.40
CA VAL A 131 -1.85 -14.13 11.52
C VAL A 131 -0.82 -13.27 12.24
N GLN A 132 -0.98 -13.17 13.56
CA GLN A 132 -0.06 -12.41 14.41
C GLN A 132 1.34 -13.06 14.44
N GLY A 133 2.38 -12.22 14.52
CA GLY A 133 3.77 -12.66 14.61
C GLY A 133 4.40 -13.14 13.30
N ILE A 134 3.69 -13.05 12.17
CA ILE A 134 4.26 -13.39 10.85
C ILE A 134 4.62 -12.09 10.13
N VAL A 135 5.89 -11.92 9.78
CA VAL A 135 6.39 -10.75 9.07
C VAL A 135 7.18 -11.15 7.82
N ALA A 136 7.08 -10.34 6.76
CA ALA A 136 7.94 -10.49 5.61
C ALA A 136 9.35 -10.00 5.97
N THR A 137 10.35 -10.88 5.85
CA THR A 137 11.75 -10.57 6.17
C THR A 137 12.57 -10.23 4.95
N LYS A 138 12.15 -10.69 3.76
CA LYS A 138 12.86 -10.42 2.51
C LYS A 138 11.89 -10.50 1.33
N VAL A 139 12.04 -9.57 0.39
CA VAL A 139 11.42 -9.61 -0.93
C VAL A 139 12.53 -9.73 -1.98
N THR A 140 12.47 -10.77 -2.80
CA THR A 140 13.43 -10.97 -3.89
C THR A 140 12.69 -10.94 -5.21
N VAL A 141 13.17 -10.13 -6.15
CA VAL A 141 12.61 -10.01 -7.50
C VAL A 141 13.50 -10.77 -8.48
N HIS A 142 12.88 -11.60 -9.30
CA HIS A 142 13.54 -12.38 -10.35
C HIS A 142 13.05 -11.84 -11.71
N PRO A 143 13.76 -10.87 -12.33
CA PRO A 143 13.34 -10.31 -13.60
C PRO A 143 13.39 -11.38 -14.70
N LYS A 144 12.43 -11.35 -15.60
CA LYS A 144 12.51 -12.03 -16.89
C LYS A 144 13.37 -11.19 -17.83
N GLY A 145 14.06 -11.83 -18.77
CA GLY A 145 14.88 -11.14 -19.76
C GLY A 145 14.14 -10.07 -20.56
N GLY A 146 14.77 -9.50 -21.57
CA GLY A 146 14.21 -8.36 -22.33
C GLY A 146 12.73 -8.56 -22.69
N ILE A 147 11.93 -7.55 -22.40
CA ILE A 147 10.50 -7.52 -22.72
C ILE A 147 10.36 -6.82 -24.07
N PRO A 148 9.73 -7.45 -25.08
CA PRO A 148 9.55 -6.86 -26.40
C PRO A 148 8.73 -5.56 -26.33
N ASP A 149 9.06 -4.60 -27.17
CA ASP A 149 8.23 -3.43 -27.44
C ASP A 149 6.81 -3.89 -27.85
N ASN A 150 5.81 -3.12 -27.50
CA ASN A 150 4.40 -3.44 -27.71
C ASN A 150 3.87 -4.66 -26.95
N SER A 151 4.57 -5.13 -25.90
CA SER A 151 4.02 -6.18 -25.04
C SER A 151 2.68 -5.75 -24.42
N PRO A 152 1.66 -6.62 -24.47
CA PRO A 152 0.31 -6.27 -24.00
C PRO A 152 0.23 -6.22 -22.47
N PRO A 153 -0.82 -5.60 -21.90
CA PRO A 153 -1.13 -5.72 -20.48
C PRO A 153 -1.20 -7.18 -20.03
N GLY A 154 -0.76 -7.47 -18.81
CA GLY A 154 -0.70 -8.83 -18.27
C GLY A 154 0.54 -9.63 -18.68
N THR A 155 1.43 -9.10 -19.54
CA THR A 155 2.73 -9.74 -19.83
C THR A 155 3.54 -9.84 -18.54
N ILE A 156 4.04 -11.05 -18.22
CA ILE A 156 4.86 -11.28 -17.02
C ILE A 156 6.27 -10.76 -17.29
N VAL A 157 6.72 -9.81 -16.48
CA VAL A 157 8.05 -9.16 -16.59
C VAL A 157 9.01 -9.60 -15.50
N ALA A 158 8.50 -10.10 -14.38
CA ALA A 158 9.30 -10.64 -13.29
C ALA A 158 8.46 -11.60 -12.44
N SER A 159 9.11 -12.39 -11.58
CA SER A 159 8.48 -13.08 -10.47
C SER A 159 9.04 -12.57 -9.14
N VAL A 160 8.29 -12.75 -8.05
CA VAL A 160 8.67 -12.29 -6.71
C VAL A 160 8.70 -13.47 -5.76
N THR A 161 9.72 -13.55 -4.93
CA THR A 161 9.77 -14.44 -3.78
C THR A 161 9.75 -13.61 -2.50
N VAL A 162 8.83 -13.93 -1.57
CA VAL A 162 8.77 -13.30 -0.26
C VAL A 162 9.14 -14.33 0.80
N THR A 163 10.18 -14.04 1.58
CA THR A 163 10.57 -14.85 2.72
C THR A 163 9.83 -14.35 3.97
N MET A 164 9.28 -15.27 4.73
CA MET A 164 8.51 -15.02 5.95
C MET A 164 9.22 -15.55 7.18
N SER A 165 9.00 -14.93 8.32
CA SER A 165 9.41 -15.44 9.61
C SER A 165 8.24 -15.38 10.60
N PRO A 166 7.84 -16.52 11.22
CA PRO A 166 8.23 -17.88 10.88
C PRO A 166 7.71 -18.30 9.49
N PRO A 167 8.35 -19.29 8.82
CA PRO A 167 7.92 -19.76 7.51
C PRO A 167 6.49 -20.32 7.58
N ARG A 168 5.61 -19.85 6.72
CA ARG A 168 4.23 -20.37 6.58
C ARG A 168 3.74 -20.22 5.15
N THR A 169 2.94 -21.19 4.72
CA THR A 169 2.13 -21.20 3.52
C THR A 169 0.71 -21.65 3.88
N PRO A 170 -0.37 -21.09 3.31
CA PRO A 170 -0.40 -20.04 2.29
C PRO A 170 -0.15 -18.65 2.85
N PHE A 171 0.25 -17.77 1.98
CA PHE A 171 0.66 -16.41 2.25
C PHE A 171 -0.45 -15.43 1.84
N SER A 172 -1.05 -14.75 2.81
CA SER A 172 -2.09 -13.74 2.60
C SER A 172 -1.50 -12.35 2.71
N ARG A 173 -0.80 -11.90 1.66
CA ARG A 173 -0.25 -10.55 1.58
C ARG A 173 -0.34 -10.02 0.16
N ALA A 174 -0.52 -8.72 0.05
CA ALA A 174 -0.48 -8.04 -1.23
C ALA A 174 0.94 -7.54 -1.53
N LEU A 175 1.28 -7.54 -2.81
CA LEU A 175 2.46 -6.87 -3.32
C LEU A 175 2.03 -5.56 -3.99
N VAL A 176 2.78 -4.49 -3.76
CA VAL A 176 2.56 -3.20 -4.41
C VAL A 176 3.82 -2.73 -5.12
N SER A 177 3.65 -2.10 -6.27
CA SER A 177 4.70 -1.44 -7.03
C SER A 177 4.63 0.07 -6.82
N SER A 178 5.78 0.72 -6.75
CA SER A 178 5.86 2.18 -6.77
C SER A 178 5.66 2.78 -8.15
N ASP A 179 5.71 1.96 -9.21
CA ASP A 179 5.51 2.37 -10.60
C ASP A 179 4.17 1.84 -11.11
N PRO A 180 3.24 2.70 -11.57
CA PRO A 180 1.93 2.30 -12.07
C PRO A 180 1.97 1.47 -13.36
N MET A 181 3.12 1.39 -14.03
CA MET A 181 3.33 0.50 -15.17
C MET A 181 3.22 -0.97 -14.79
N PHE A 182 3.48 -1.32 -13.52
CA PHE A 182 3.51 -2.68 -13.03
C PHE A 182 2.38 -2.95 -12.02
N THR A 183 1.77 -4.11 -12.17
CA THR A 183 0.82 -4.67 -11.21
C THR A 183 1.18 -6.11 -10.89
N PHE A 184 0.36 -6.79 -10.08
CA PHE A 184 0.65 -8.15 -9.65
C PHE A 184 -0.48 -9.11 -9.99
N ARG A 185 -0.11 -10.31 -10.38
CA ARG A 185 -0.98 -11.47 -10.51
C ARG A 185 -0.38 -12.60 -9.67
N GLY A 186 -0.82 -12.71 -8.42
CA GLY A 186 -0.14 -13.54 -7.42
C GLY A 186 1.27 -13.03 -7.15
N MET A 187 2.27 -13.87 -7.40
CA MET A 187 3.69 -13.55 -7.23
C MET A 187 4.37 -13.09 -8.54
N ASP A 188 3.62 -12.98 -9.63
CA ASP A 188 4.13 -12.43 -10.88
C ASP A 188 3.93 -10.93 -10.95
N VAL A 189 4.99 -10.22 -11.35
CA VAL A 189 4.92 -8.81 -11.76
C VAL A 189 4.49 -8.79 -13.21
N VAL A 190 3.40 -8.10 -13.51
CA VAL A 190 2.86 -8.00 -14.86
C VAL A 190 2.71 -6.55 -15.29
N LEU A 191 2.70 -6.31 -16.60
CA LEU A 191 2.41 -5.00 -17.14
C LEU A 191 0.94 -4.64 -16.84
N ALA A 192 0.71 -3.45 -16.28
CA ALA A 192 -0.63 -2.89 -16.05
C ALA A 192 -1.21 -2.28 -17.33
N ARG A 193 -0.35 -1.87 -18.26
CA ARG A 193 -0.70 -1.35 -19.60
C ARG A 193 0.27 -1.88 -20.65
N ALA A 194 -0.08 -1.72 -21.92
CA ALA A 194 0.82 -2.04 -23.02
C ALA A 194 2.08 -1.14 -22.97
N LEU A 195 3.22 -1.71 -23.35
CA LEU A 195 4.44 -0.92 -23.57
C LEU A 195 4.31 -0.11 -24.86
N THR A 196 4.93 1.06 -24.84
CA THR A 196 5.06 1.94 -25.99
C THR A 196 6.53 2.29 -26.20
N LYS A 197 6.88 2.83 -27.35
CA LYS A 197 8.23 3.30 -27.64
C LYS A 197 8.74 4.36 -26.64
N ALA A 198 7.83 5.07 -25.98
CA ALA A 198 8.17 6.03 -24.93
C ALA A 198 8.64 5.37 -23.63
N ASP A 199 8.37 4.08 -23.45
CA ASP A 199 8.78 3.28 -22.30
C ASP A 199 10.12 2.57 -22.52
N ASP A 200 10.82 2.87 -23.64
CA ASP A 200 12.13 2.28 -23.92
C ASP A 200 13.17 2.74 -22.90
N GLY A 201 13.85 1.78 -22.28
CA GLY A 201 14.89 2.06 -21.30
C GLY A 201 14.81 1.20 -20.03
N LEU A 202 15.56 1.63 -19.01
CA LEU A 202 15.62 0.95 -17.71
C LEU A 202 14.55 1.53 -16.76
N HIS A 203 13.53 0.74 -16.45
CA HIS A 203 12.55 1.06 -15.42
C HIS A 203 13.00 0.55 -14.06
N LYS A 204 12.96 1.42 -13.06
CA LYS A 204 13.23 1.07 -11.65
C LYS A 204 11.94 1.19 -10.86
N THR A 205 11.53 0.10 -10.23
CA THR A 205 10.39 0.11 -9.31
C THR A 205 10.78 -0.48 -7.97
N ARG A 206 10.15 0.00 -6.91
CA ARG A 206 10.21 -0.61 -5.59
C ARG A 206 9.01 -1.53 -5.43
N ILE A 207 9.25 -2.78 -5.09
CA ILE A 207 8.22 -3.76 -4.74
C ILE A 207 8.20 -3.90 -3.22
N THR A 208 7.03 -3.74 -2.64
CA THR A 208 6.82 -3.84 -1.20
C THR A 208 5.77 -4.91 -0.94
N ALA A 209 6.07 -5.85 -0.06
CA ALA A 209 5.06 -6.72 0.53
C ALA A 209 4.35 -5.92 1.63
N VAL A 210 3.03 -5.81 1.51
CA VAL A 210 2.21 -5.08 2.48
C VAL A 210 1.30 -6.04 3.21
N CYS A 211 1.15 -5.75 4.48
CA CYS A 211 0.32 -6.52 5.37
C CYS A 211 0.87 -7.92 5.58
#